data_5bdecf8e0ad7320c6bad1ca267312e84
#
_entry.id   5bdecf8e0ad7320c6bad1ca267312e84
#
_cell.length_a   1.000
_cell.length_b   1.000
_cell.length_c   1.000
_cell.angle_alpha   90.00
_cell.angle_beta   90.00
_cell.angle_gamma   90.00
#
_symmetry.space_group_name_H-M   'P 1'
#
loop_
_entity.id
_entity.type
_entity.pdbx_description
1 polymer ?
#
loop_
_entity_poly.entity_id
_entity_poly.type
_entity_poly.pdbx_seq_one_letter_code
_entity_poly.pdbx_strand_id
1 'polypeptide(L)'
;LHDALPIYGRYEVSMKPIKNDGVVSSFFTYTGPSDKNPWDEIDIEFTGKDTTKVQFNYFTKGVGNHEYYHDLGFDASEEFHTYAFEWHPDKIVWFVDGVEVHSATKMIPATRGKIMMNVWCGTGVDSWLKPFDDSNLPLTAEYEWFSYTPF
;
A
#
# COMPACT_ATOMS: atom_id res chain seq x y z
N LEU A 1 -6.74 2.58 28.86
CA LEU A 1 -5.60 2.21 28.03
C LEU A 1 -5.88 2.70 26.61
N HIS A 2 -5.36 3.87 26.26
CA HIS A 2 -5.31 4.28 24.88
C HIS A 2 -4.21 3.44 24.25
N ASP A 3 -4.59 2.38 23.56
CA ASP A 3 -3.67 1.62 22.74
C ASP A 3 -3.09 2.59 21.70
N ALA A 4 -1.80 2.89 21.85
CA ALA A 4 -1.14 3.80 20.95
C ALA A 4 -1.13 3.16 19.55
N LEU A 5 -1.55 3.91 18.54
CA LEU A 5 -1.48 3.48 17.14
C LEU A 5 -0.04 3.04 16.81
N PRO A 6 0.14 2.06 15.92
CA PRO A 6 1.45 1.59 15.52
C PRO A 6 2.26 2.68 14.82
N ILE A 7 3.58 2.60 14.92
CA ILE A 7 4.50 3.48 14.22
C ILE A 7 5.68 2.68 13.64
N TYR A 8 6.83 2.59 14.31
CA TYR A 8 7.98 1.88 13.77
C TYR A 8 7.84 0.38 13.97
N GLY A 9 8.16 -0.37 12.93
CA GLY A 9 7.99 -1.81 12.94
C GLY A 9 7.86 -2.38 11.53
N ARG A 10 7.61 -3.69 11.48
CA ARG A 10 7.32 -4.42 10.24
C ARG A 10 5.82 -4.61 10.09
N TYR A 11 5.31 -4.20 8.95
CA TYR A 11 3.92 -4.35 8.50
C TYR A 11 3.91 -5.32 7.34
N GLU A 12 3.13 -6.37 7.43
CA GLU A 12 3.09 -7.42 6.41
C GLU A 12 1.65 -7.86 6.15
N VAL A 13 1.35 -8.19 4.91
CA VAL A 13 0.05 -8.66 4.46
C VAL A 13 0.21 -9.81 3.47
N SER A 14 -0.66 -10.83 3.57
CA SER A 14 -0.89 -11.81 2.52
C SER A 14 -2.15 -11.43 1.78
N MET A 15 -2.05 -11.09 0.50
CA MET A 15 -3.17 -10.59 -0.28
C MET A 15 -3.09 -11.00 -1.75
N LYS A 16 -4.26 -10.93 -2.39
CA LYS A 16 -4.45 -11.11 -3.82
C LYS A 16 -5.30 -9.95 -4.35
N PRO A 17 -4.71 -9.02 -5.14
CA PRO A 17 -5.40 -7.84 -5.63
C PRO A 17 -6.35 -8.15 -6.78
N ILE A 18 -7.24 -7.20 -7.08
CA ILE A 18 -8.12 -7.23 -8.25
C ILE A 18 -7.34 -6.88 -9.51
N LYS A 19 -7.51 -7.70 -10.55
CA LYS A 19 -7.07 -7.40 -11.93
C LYS A 19 -8.26 -6.86 -12.71
N ASN A 20 -8.32 -5.55 -12.86
CA ASN A 20 -9.36 -4.83 -13.60
C ASN A 20 -8.96 -3.37 -13.80
N ASP A 21 -9.13 -2.85 -15.02
CA ASP A 21 -8.87 -1.43 -15.30
C ASP A 21 -9.69 -0.53 -14.36
N GLY A 22 -9.09 0.54 -13.87
CA GLY A 22 -9.73 1.54 -13.02
C GLY A 22 -9.87 1.17 -11.54
N VAL A 23 -9.27 0.08 -11.07
CA VAL A 23 -9.36 -0.38 -9.67
C VAL A 23 -8.00 -0.33 -8.97
N VAL A 24 -8.00 0.08 -7.70
CA VAL A 24 -6.84 -0.06 -6.78
C VAL A 24 -7.20 -1.02 -5.67
N SER A 25 -6.29 -1.94 -5.35
CA SER A 25 -6.29 -2.76 -4.14
C SER A 25 -5.06 -2.43 -3.31
N SER A 26 -5.20 -2.16 -2.01
CA SER A 26 -4.10 -1.63 -1.21
C SER A 26 -4.01 -2.18 0.22
N PHE A 27 -2.80 -2.04 0.78
CA PHE A 27 -2.47 -2.19 2.19
C PHE A 27 -1.54 -1.04 2.58
N PHE A 28 -1.89 -0.27 3.63
CA PHE A 28 -1.18 0.96 3.95
C PHE A 28 -1.33 1.35 5.43
N THR A 29 -0.49 2.29 5.87
CA THR A 29 -0.72 3.02 7.12
C THR A 29 -1.14 4.44 6.79
N TYR A 30 -2.05 4.99 7.59
CA TYR A 30 -2.56 6.34 7.37
C TYR A 30 -2.87 7.07 8.68
N THR A 31 -2.53 8.35 8.72
CA THR A 31 -3.08 9.35 9.62
C THR A 31 -3.17 10.68 8.87
N GLY A 32 -4.06 11.56 9.30
CA GLY A 32 -4.26 12.82 8.62
C GLY A 32 -5.13 13.82 9.38
N PRO A 33 -5.61 14.89 8.72
CA PRO A 33 -6.36 15.96 9.34
C PRO A 33 -7.61 15.53 10.11
N SER A 34 -8.28 14.46 9.68
CA SER A 34 -9.42 13.87 10.38
C SER A 34 -9.05 13.34 11.78
N ASP A 35 -7.79 12.95 11.96
CA ASP A 35 -7.22 12.47 13.21
C ASP A 35 -6.50 13.60 13.98
N LYS A 36 -6.60 14.84 13.49
CA LYS A 36 -5.89 16.05 13.99
C LYS A 36 -4.37 15.91 13.91
N ASN A 37 -3.89 15.16 12.92
CA ASN A 37 -2.49 14.90 12.63
C ASN A 37 -2.11 15.46 11.26
N PRO A 38 -0.80 15.67 10.99
CA PRO A 38 -0.34 15.81 9.62
C PRO A 38 -0.67 14.55 8.80
N TRP A 39 -0.82 14.68 7.50
CA TRP A 39 -1.02 13.54 6.62
C TRP A 39 0.32 12.80 6.43
N ASP A 40 0.44 11.66 7.10
CA ASP A 40 1.52 10.71 6.97
C ASP A 40 0.95 9.36 6.54
N GLU A 41 1.56 8.73 5.53
CA GLU A 41 1.05 7.50 4.88
C GLU A 41 2.20 6.70 4.29
N ILE A 42 2.11 5.37 4.31
CA ILE A 42 3.04 4.45 3.64
C ILE A 42 2.22 3.39 2.93
N ASP A 43 2.45 3.22 1.63
CA ASP A 43 1.57 2.49 0.73
C ASP A 43 2.20 1.27 0.10
N ILE A 44 1.37 0.23 -0.05
CA ILE A 44 1.50 -0.85 -1.00
C ILE A 44 0.21 -0.85 -1.82
N GLU A 45 0.32 -0.54 -3.12
CA GLU A 45 -0.84 -0.37 -3.99
C GLU A 45 -0.71 -1.20 -5.26
N PHE A 46 -1.79 -1.90 -5.62
CA PHE A 46 -1.91 -2.58 -6.90
C PHE A 46 -2.90 -1.83 -7.79
N THR A 47 -2.43 -1.36 -8.94
CA THR A 47 -3.31 -0.84 -9.98
C THR A 47 -3.79 -2.02 -10.83
N GLY A 48 -5.07 -2.28 -10.84
CA GLY A 48 -5.65 -3.47 -11.49
C GLY A 48 -5.42 -3.54 -13.00
N LYS A 49 -5.02 -2.44 -13.63
CA LYS A 49 -4.64 -2.41 -15.06
C LYS A 49 -3.40 -3.24 -15.38
N ASP A 50 -2.52 -3.46 -14.39
CA ASP A 50 -1.30 -4.26 -14.54
C ASP A 50 -0.89 -4.82 -13.17
N THR A 51 -1.37 -6.02 -12.85
CA THR A 51 -1.08 -6.72 -11.60
C THR A 51 0.24 -7.49 -11.59
N THR A 52 1.06 -7.33 -12.64
CA THR A 52 2.46 -7.80 -12.66
C THR A 52 3.40 -6.82 -11.98
N LYS A 53 2.88 -5.69 -11.52
CA LYS A 53 3.60 -4.63 -10.80
C LYS A 53 2.91 -4.27 -9.51
N VAL A 54 3.69 -3.80 -8.54
CA VAL A 54 3.22 -3.15 -7.33
C VAL A 54 3.78 -1.73 -7.27
N GLN A 55 2.96 -0.77 -6.83
CA GLN A 55 3.39 0.59 -6.56
C GLN A 55 3.63 0.75 -5.06
N PHE A 56 4.81 1.23 -4.70
CA PHE A 56 5.13 1.74 -3.37
C PHE A 56 5.10 3.26 -3.40
N ASN A 57 4.61 3.86 -2.34
CA ASN A 57 4.59 5.31 -2.18
C ASN A 57 4.59 5.66 -0.69
N TYR A 58 4.80 6.92 -0.36
CA TYR A 58 4.59 7.46 0.97
C TYR A 58 4.35 8.96 0.93
N PHE A 59 3.68 9.45 1.96
CA PHE A 59 3.40 10.87 2.17
C PHE A 59 3.95 11.29 3.53
N THR A 60 4.60 12.43 3.59
CA THR A 60 5.09 13.04 4.81
C THR A 60 4.56 14.45 4.90
N LYS A 61 3.72 14.75 5.88
CA LYS A 61 3.03 16.03 6.04
C LYS A 61 2.30 16.46 4.77
N GLY A 62 1.68 15.49 4.08
CA GLY A 62 0.94 15.69 2.84
C GLY A 62 1.81 15.80 1.57
N VAL A 63 3.13 15.68 1.68
CA VAL A 63 4.02 15.70 0.52
C VAL A 63 4.24 14.28 0.02
N GLY A 64 3.75 13.97 -1.17
CA GLY A 64 3.93 12.72 -1.91
C GLY A 64 5.05 12.81 -2.95
N ASN A 65 4.82 12.27 -4.14
CA ASN A 65 5.78 12.15 -5.24
C ASN A 65 6.96 11.23 -4.91
N HIS A 66 6.66 10.12 -4.23
CA HIS A 66 7.63 9.09 -3.89
C HIS A 66 7.26 7.74 -4.52
N GLU A 67 6.49 7.77 -5.60
CA GLU A 67 6.01 6.58 -6.29
C GLU A 67 7.18 5.78 -6.86
N TYR A 68 7.17 4.48 -6.59
CA TYR A 68 8.09 3.51 -7.16
C TYR A 68 7.32 2.27 -7.62
N TYR A 69 7.44 1.92 -8.90
CA TYR A 69 6.86 0.71 -9.46
C TYR A 69 7.89 -0.41 -9.46
N HIS A 70 7.53 -1.54 -8.84
CA HIS A 70 8.33 -2.75 -8.83
C HIS A 70 7.72 -3.82 -9.73
N ASP A 71 8.51 -4.36 -10.64
CA ASP A 71 8.13 -5.52 -11.47
C ASP A 71 8.23 -6.78 -10.62
N LEU A 72 7.10 -7.49 -10.46
CA LEU A 72 7.01 -8.65 -9.57
C LEU A 72 7.62 -9.91 -10.15
N GLY A 73 7.60 -10.06 -11.49
CA GLY A 73 7.98 -11.30 -12.16
C GLY A 73 6.88 -12.37 -12.15
N PHE A 74 5.69 -12.03 -11.60
CA PHE A 74 4.48 -12.85 -11.56
C PHE A 74 3.23 -11.95 -11.63
N ASP A 75 2.05 -12.53 -11.81
CA ASP A 75 0.78 -11.82 -11.73
C ASP A 75 0.21 -11.97 -10.31
N ALA A 76 0.20 -10.86 -9.55
CA ALA A 76 -0.26 -10.83 -8.16
C ALA A 76 -1.73 -11.21 -7.99
N SER A 77 -2.55 -11.11 -9.06
CA SER A 77 -3.98 -11.46 -9.02
C SER A 77 -4.25 -12.96 -9.06
N GLU A 78 -3.25 -13.78 -9.35
CA GLU A 78 -3.45 -15.23 -9.53
C GLU A 78 -3.31 -16.01 -8.23
N GLU A 79 -2.38 -15.60 -7.35
CA GLU A 79 -2.10 -16.31 -6.10
C GLU A 79 -1.85 -15.31 -4.95
N PHE A 80 -1.96 -15.80 -3.71
CA PHE A 80 -1.54 -15.05 -2.54
C PHE A 80 -0.02 -14.94 -2.49
N HIS A 81 0.46 -13.72 -2.26
CA HIS A 81 1.84 -13.40 -1.98
C HIS A 81 1.93 -12.49 -0.76
N THR A 82 3.10 -12.45 -0.13
CA THR A 82 3.32 -11.56 1.00
C THR A 82 4.01 -10.27 0.55
N TYR A 83 3.48 -9.16 1.03
CA TYR A 83 4.01 -7.82 0.79
C TYR A 83 4.21 -7.15 2.13
N ALA A 84 5.34 -6.50 2.31
CA ALA A 84 5.64 -5.86 3.59
C ALA A 84 6.38 -4.55 3.41
N PHE A 85 6.31 -3.70 4.45
CA PHE A 85 7.27 -2.64 4.65
C PHE A 85 7.77 -2.61 6.09
N GLU A 86 9.04 -2.27 6.25
CA GLU A 86 9.64 -1.91 7.52
C GLU A 86 9.75 -0.39 7.61
N TRP A 87 9.10 0.17 8.62
CA TRP A 87 9.11 1.59 8.90
C TRP A 87 10.07 1.88 10.05
N HIS A 88 11.18 2.56 9.74
CA HIS A 88 12.19 3.03 10.70
C HIS A 88 12.14 4.56 10.79
N PRO A 89 12.74 5.17 11.84
CA PRO A 89 12.81 6.63 11.94
C PRO A 89 13.54 7.31 10.76
N ASP A 90 14.45 6.61 10.11
CA ASP A 90 15.36 7.14 9.08
C ASP A 90 15.18 6.51 7.70
N LYS A 91 14.34 5.47 7.58
CA LYS A 91 14.10 4.78 6.31
C LYS A 91 12.79 4.02 6.28
N ILE A 92 12.33 3.71 5.08
CA ILE A 92 11.31 2.69 4.80
C ILE A 92 11.93 1.66 3.86
N VAL A 93 11.69 0.39 4.11
CA VAL A 93 12.16 -0.71 3.26
C VAL A 93 10.96 -1.56 2.87
N TRP A 94 10.77 -1.86 1.57
CA TRP A 94 9.68 -2.69 1.08
C TRP A 94 10.17 -4.07 0.66
N PHE A 95 9.31 -5.07 0.88
CA PHE A 95 9.60 -6.49 0.63
C PHE A 95 8.48 -7.14 -0.17
N VAL A 96 8.84 -8.08 -1.02
CA VAL A 96 7.93 -9.00 -1.71
C VAL A 96 8.39 -10.42 -1.42
N ASP A 97 7.50 -11.26 -0.90
CA ASP A 97 7.80 -12.64 -0.49
C ASP A 97 9.07 -12.74 0.37
N GLY A 98 9.25 -11.80 1.30
CA GLY A 98 10.38 -11.73 2.22
C GLY A 98 11.69 -11.19 1.63
N VAL A 99 11.72 -10.82 0.35
CA VAL A 99 12.90 -10.25 -0.32
C VAL A 99 12.77 -8.72 -0.38
N GLU A 100 13.81 -8.01 0.08
CA GLU A 100 13.89 -6.54 -0.06
C GLU A 100 13.93 -6.15 -1.54
N VAL A 101 13.05 -5.23 -1.94
CA VAL A 101 12.91 -4.80 -3.34
C VAL A 101 13.03 -3.29 -3.53
N HIS A 102 12.82 -2.49 -2.48
CA HIS A 102 12.94 -1.03 -2.54
C HIS A 102 13.21 -0.45 -1.16
N SER A 103 13.87 0.72 -1.12
CA SER A 103 14.03 1.49 0.12
C SER A 103 14.04 2.99 -0.14
N ALA A 104 13.60 3.77 0.85
CA ALA A 104 13.62 5.23 0.86
C ALA A 104 14.23 5.75 2.15
N THR A 105 14.98 6.86 2.05
CA THR A 105 15.69 7.46 3.20
C THR A 105 15.43 8.96 3.35
N LYS A 106 14.56 9.55 2.50
CA LYS A 106 14.28 10.98 2.51
C LYS A 106 12.85 11.24 2.96
N MET A 107 12.65 12.26 3.78
CA MET A 107 11.32 12.71 4.21
C MET A 107 10.47 11.57 4.79
N ILE A 108 11.03 10.78 5.69
CA ILE A 108 10.33 9.63 6.27
C ILE A 108 9.19 10.11 7.19
N PRO A 109 7.97 9.55 7.07
CA PRO A 109 6.86 9.88 7.96
C PRO A 109 7.21 9.52 9.42
N ALA A 110 6.66 10.29 10.37
CA ALA A 110 6.99 10.14 11.79
C ALA A 110 5.75 10.19 12.70
N THR A 111 4.56 10.17 12.14
CA THR A 111 3.30 10.24 12.90
C THR A 111 2.60 8.88 12.88
N ARG A 112 2.24 8.39 14.07
CA ARG A 112 1.49 7.12 14.24
C ARG A 112 0.25 7.07 13.37
N GLY A 113 0.01 5.94 12.72
CA GLY A 113 -1.10 5.76 11.80
C GLY A 113 -1.90 4.47 12.04
N LYS A 114 -3.07 4.42 11.44
CA LYS A 114 -3.93 3.23 11.38
C LYS A 114 -3.41 2.30 10.29
N ILE A 115 -3.49 0.99 10.50
CA ILE A 115 -3.32 0.00 9.44
C ILE A 115 -4.64 -0.09 8.68
N MET A 116 -4.58 0.07 7.38
CA MET A 116 -5.75 0.12 6.51
C MET A 116 -5.58 -0.76 5.28
N MET A 117 -6.70 -1.24 4.78
CA MET A 117 -6.85 -1.96 3.53
C MET A 117 -8.07 -1.42 2.82
N ASN A 118 -7.98 -1.19 1.52
CA ASN A 118 -9.15 -0.80 0.75
C ASN A 118 -9.09 -1.31 -0.70
N VAL A 119 -10.26 -1.29 -1.31
CA VAL A 119 -10.46 -1.43 -2.75
C VAL A 119 -11.32 -0.25 -3.19
N TRP A 120 -10.93 0.43 -4.24
CA TRP A 120 -11.70 1.55 -4.77
C TRP A 120 -11.58 1.67 -6.28
N CYS A 121 -12.62 2.27 -6.89
CA CYS A 121 -12.68 2.57 -8.31
C CYS A 121 -12.29 4.03 -8.53
N GLY A 122 -11.35 4.27 -9.42
CA GLY A 122 -10.86 5.62 -9.72
C GLY A 122 -11.87 6.44 -10.50
N THR A 123 -12.04 7.71 -10.11
CA THR A 123 -12.77 8.73 -10.86
C THR A 123 -11.87 9.94 -11.04
N GLY A 124 -11.66 10.36 -12.29
CA GLY A 124 -10.77 11.48 -12.60
C GLY A 124 -9.27 11.18 -12.51
N VAL A 125 -8.90 9.91 -12.49
CA VAL A 125 -7.51 9.40 -12.41
C VAL A 125 -7.17 8.38 -13.51
N ASP A 126 -7.81 8.54 -14.67
CA ASP A 126 -7.69 7.60 -15.80
C ASP A 126 -6.25 7.49 -16.33
N SER A 127 -5.45 8.54 -16.20
CA SER A 127 -4.03 8.53 -16.58
C SER A 127 -3.22 7.56 -15.73
N TRP A 128 -3.64 7.33 -14.47
CA TRP A 128 -3.01 6.41 -13.54
C TRP A 128 -3.61 5.01 -13.63
N LEU A 129 -4.94 4.91 -13.65
CA LEU A 129 -5.67 3.64 -13.48
C LEU A 129 -6.32 3.09 -14.74
N LYS A 130 -6.42 3.86 -15.84
CA LYS A 130 -7.38 3.73 -16.93
C LYS A 130 -8.82 3.95 -16.47
N PRO A 131 -9.79 4.16 -17.38
CA PRO A 131 -11.21 4.21 -17.04
C PRO A 131 -11.67 2.91 -16.36
N PHE A 132 -12.54 3.04 -15.37
CA PHE A 132 -13.09 1.89 -14.68
C PHE A 132 -13.95 1.04 -15.64
N ASP A 133 -13.62 -0.25 -15.71
CA ASP A 133 -14.37 -1.25 -16.48
C ASP A 133 -15.33 -2.01 -15.53
N ASP A 134 -16.63 -1.80 -15.70
CA ASP A 134 -17.68 -2.43 -14.90
C ASP A 134 -18.25 -3.74 -15.52
N SER A 135 -17.70 -4.18 -16.65
CA SER A 135 -18.22 -5.35 -17.39
C SER A 135 -18.00 -6.69 -16.69
N ASN A 136 -17.08 -6.76 -15.72
CA ASN A 136 -16.67 -7.99 -15.04
C ASN A 136 -17.13 -8.09 -13.58
N LEU A 137 -18.02 -7.22 -13.14
CA LEU A 137 -18.51 -7.20 -11.75
C LEU A 137 -19.35 -8.43 -11.38
N PRO A 138 -19.34 -8.90 -10.13
CA PRO A 138 -18.56 -8.38 -9.00
C PRO A 138 -17.09 -8.81 -9.02
N LEU A 139 -16.20 -7.99 -8.43
CA LEU A 139 -14.78 -8.25 -8.29
C LEU A 139 -14.40 -8.26 -6.80
N THR A 140 -13.41 -9.08 -6.43
CA THR A 140 -13.01 -9.25 -5.03
C THR A 140 -11.48 -9.22 -4.92
N ALA A 141 -10.94 -8.34 -4.06
CA ALA A 141 -9.60 -8.49 -3.52
C ALA A 141 -9.67 -9.40 -2.29
N GLU A 142 -8.65 -10.19 -2.08
CA GLU A 142 -8.62 -11.16 -0.99
C GLU A 142 -7.43 -10.89 -0.07
N TYR A 143 -7.69 -10.91 1.25
CA TYR A 143 -6.69 -10.72 2.29
C TYR A 143 -6.76 -11.91 3.25
N GLU A 144 -5.68 -12.72 3.32
CA GLU A 144 -5.65 -13.87 4.23
C GLU A 144 -5.33 -13.45 5.66
N TRP A 145 -4.30 -12.63 5.81
CA TRP A 145 -3.85 -12.12 7.11
C TRP A 145 -3.02 -10.86 6.93
N PHE A 146 -2.89 -10.12 8.00
CA PHE A 146 -1.88 -9.07 8.15
C PHE A 146 -1.23 -9.18 9.53
N SER A 147 -0.03 -8.66 9.66
CA SER A 147 0.68 -8.59 10.92
C SER A 147 1.41 -7.27 11.11
N TYR A 148 1.56 -6.87 12.35
CA TYR A 148 2.42 -5.79 12.78
C TYR A 148 3.36 -6.28 13.88
N THR A 149 4.65 -6.09 13.67
CA THR A 149 5.70 -6.43 14.64
C THR A 149 6.48 -5.16 14.97
N PRO A 150 6.36 -4.61 16.19
CA PRO A 150 7.10 -3.42 16.58
C PRO A 150 8.60 -3.73 16.70
N PHE A 151 9.41 -2.69 16.46
CA PHE A 151 10.85 -2.70 16.74
C PHE A 151 11.14 -2.30 18.18
#